data_17ada743741ab2f98fbbdfd9724485a6
#
_entry.id   17ada743741ab2f98fbbdfd9724485a6
#
_cell.length_a   1.000
_cell.length_b   1.000
_cell.length_c   1.000
_cell.angle_alpha   90.00
_cell.angle_beta   90.00
_cell.angle_gamma   90.00
#
_symmetry.space_group_name_H-M   'P 1'
#
loop_
_entity.id
_entity.type
_entity.pdbx_description
1 polymer ?
#
loop_
_entity_poly.entity_id
_entity_poly.type
_entity_poly.pdbx_seq_one_letter_code
_entity_poly.pdbx_strand_id
1 'polypeptide(L)'
;MQEFKNMPLTRDIARELARKYSTMTYDELDVLESLLVPIKYGKGEKILQEGEVCRNISYIEKGLVRQFYFKNGKEVTEHLGVDHSIFMCIESLFKEEPSRLQVEALEPTLVYAL
;
A
#
# COMPACT_ATOMS: atom_id res chain seq x y z
N MET A 1 13.77 11.67 -2.46
CA MET A 1 12.66 12.60 -2.74
C MET A 1 12.53 13.62 -1.63
N GLN A 2 12.36 14.86 -2.00
CA GLN A 2 12.21 15.96 -1.03
C GLN A 2 10.94 15.81 -0.17
N GLU A 3 9.87 15.29 -0.76
CA GLU A 3 8.58 15.13 -0.11
C GLU A 3 8.63 14.21 1.10
N PHE A 4 9.62 13.32 1.16
CA PHE A 4 9.72 12.33 2.23
C PHE A 4 10.95 12.53 3.09
N LYS A 5 11.47 13.76 3.14
CA LYS A 5 12.67 14.07 3.89
C LYS A 5 12.55 13.73 5.37
N ASN A 6 11.38 13.96 5.95
CA ASN A 6 11.11 13.71 7.36
C ASN A 6 10.14 12.54 7.53
N MET A 7 10.55 11.37 7.01
CA MET A 7 9.75 10.16 7.12
C MET A 7 9.54 9.77 8.58
N PRO A 8 8.31 9.33 8.95
CA PRO A 8 8.08 8.77 10.27
C PRO A 8 8.93 7.52 10.48
N LEU A 9 9.24 7.23 11.73
CA LEU A 9 9.89 5.97 12.08
C LEU A 9 8.90 4.82 11.85
N THR A 10 9.41 3.68 11.40
CA THR A 10 8.58 2.48 11.20
C THR A 10 7.84 2.10 12.48
N ARG A 11 8.47 2.30 13.64
CA ARG A 11 7.83 2.06 14.94
C ARG A 11 6.58 2.92 15.13
N ASP A 12 6.63 4.17 14.71
CA ASP A 12 5.49 5.08 14.82
C ASP A 12 4.35 4.64 13.91
N ILE A 13 4.66 4.14 12.71
CA ILE A 13 3.66 3.59 11.80
C ILE A 13 3.04 2.33 12.41
N ALA A 14 3.84 1.46 13.00
CA ALA A 14 3.34 0.25 13.67
C ALA A 14 2.36 0.61 14.80
N ARG A 15 2.69 1.62 15.60
CA ARG A 15 1.81 2.11 16.68
C ARG A 15 0.50 2.67 16.14
N GLU A 16 0.55 3.44 15.05
CA GLU A 16 -0.65 3.98 14.42
C GLU A 16 -1.56 2.87 13.92
N LEU A 17 -1.01 1.86 13.27
CA LEU A 17 -1.77 0.72 12.79
C LEU A 17 -2.39 -0.06 13.94
N ALA A 18 -1.62 -0.29 15.00
CA ALA A 18 -2.12 -0.99 16.18
C ALA A 18 -3.27 -0.23 16.83
N ARG A 19 -3.11 1.08 17.00
CA ARG A 19 -4.15 1.93 17.59
C ARG A 19 -5.43 1.91 16.76
N LYS A 20 -5.29 1.90 15.44
CA LYS A 20 -6.43 2.01 14.53
C LYS A 20 -7.18 0.68 14.34
N TYR A 21 -6.46 -0.43 14.32
CA TYR A 21 -7.05 -1.72 13.92
C TYR A 21 -7.04 -2.81 14.99
N SER A 22 -6.25 -2.66 16.04
CA SER A 22 -6.12 -3.72 17.04
C SER A 22 -5.48 -3.18 18.31
N THR A 23 -5.60 -3.94 19.40
CA THR A 23 -4.83 -3.73 20.62
C THR A 23 -3.65 -4.68 20.58
N MET A 24 -2.43 -4.15 20.75
CA MET A 24 -1.22 -4.94 20.65
C MET A 24 -0.33 -4.77 21.88
N THR A 25 0.36 -5.85 22.25
CA THR A 25 1.43 -5.81 23.25
C THR A 25 2.68 -5.21 22.62
N TYR A 26 3.66 -4.88 23.46
CA TYR A 26 4.94 -4.38 22.95
C TYR A 26 5.66 -5.43 22.08
N ASP A 27 5.57 -6.71 22.44
CA ASP A 27 6.18 -7.78 21.64
C ASP A 27 5.53 -7.88 20.26
N GLU A 28 4.21 -7.76 20.20
CA GLU A 28 3.48 -7.76 18.93
C GLU A 28 3.83 -6.54 18.08
N LEU A 29 4.02 -5.37 18.70
CA LEU A 29 4.47 -4.18 17.99
C LEU A 29 5.87 -4.37 17.41
N ASP A 30 6.77 -5.05 18.13
CA ASP A 30 8.11 -5.35 17.64
C ASP A 30 8.05 -6.21 16.38
N VAL A 31 7.18 -7.22 16.37
CA VAL A 31 6.98 -8.08 15.20
C VAL A 31 6.43 -7.26 14.03
N LEU A 32 5.40 -6.47 14.26
CA LEU A 32 4.81 -5.64 13.21
C LEU A 32 5.85 -4.68 12.61
N GLU A 33 6.60 -4.00 13.47
CA GLU A 33 7.68 -3.11 13.03
C GLU A 33 8.68 -3.83 12.13
N SER A 34 9.06 -5.06 12.50
CA SER A 34 10.04 -5.84 11.75
C SER A 34 9.53 -6.26 10.37
N LEU A 35 8.21 -6.35 10.19
CA LEU A 35 7.59 -6.79 8.95
C LEU A 35 7.28 -5.63 7.99
N LEU A 36 7.17 -4.42 8.51
CA LEU A 36 6.83 -3.25 7.69
C LEU A 36 8.05 -2.75 6.91
N VAL A 37 7.86 -2.57 5.60
CA VAL A 37 8.91 -2.08 4.71
C VAL A 37 8.45 -0.79 4.06
N PRO A 38 9.15 0.34 4.29
CA PRO A 38 8.81 1.59 3.63
C PRO A 38 9.25 1.56 2.16
N ILE A 39 8.35 1.96 1.27
CA ILE A 39 8.60 2.02 -0.17
C ILE A 39 8.11 3.35 -0.70
N LYS A 40 8.96 4.01 -1.49
CA LYS A 40 8.62 5.29 -2.14
C LYS A 40 8.31 5.05 -3.60
N TYR A 41 7.20 5.63 -4.06
CA TYR A 41 6.81 5.57 -5.46
C TYR A 41 6.71 6.98 -6.02
N GLY A 42 7.21 7.18 -7.23
CA GLY A 42 7.04 8.43 -7.95
C GLY A 42 5.69 8.50 -8.65
N LYS A 43 5.30 9.71 -9.05
CA LYS A 43 4.07 9.92 -9.81
C LYS A 43 4.08 9.08 -11.09
N GLY A 44 3.00 8.34 -11.33
CA GLY A 44 2.84 7.49 -12.51
C GLY A 44 3.47 6.12 -12.37
N GLU A 45 4.17 5.86 -11.28
CA GLU A 45 4.83 4.57 -11.07
C GLU A 45 3.80 3.50 -10.74
N LYS A 46 3.95 2.32 -11.32
CA LYS A 46 3.06 1.18 -11.04
C LYS A 46 3.51 0.45 -9.79
N ILE A 47 2.61 0.34 -8.85
CA ILE A 47 2.84 -0.43 -7.61
C ILE A 47 2.54 -1.90 -7.87
N LEU A 48 1.51 -2.18 -8.67
CA LEU A 48 1.15 -3.50 -9.12
C LEU A 48 0.69 -3.42 -10.56
N GLN A 49 1.18 -4.33 -11.41
CA GLN A 49 0.78 -4.40 -12.80
C GLN A 49 -0.13 -5.61 -13.03
N GLU A 50 -0.99 -5.52 -14.04
CA GLU A 50 -1.81 -6.64 -14.47
C GLU A 50 -0.92 -7.84 -14.76
N GLY A 51 -1.31 -9.00 -14.27
CA GLY A 51 -0.54 -10.23 -14.43
C GLY A 51 0.41 -10.53 -13.30
N GLU A 52 0.71 -9.55 -12.45
CA GLU A 52 1.51 -9.78 -11.25
C GLU A 52 0.64 -10.31 -10.11
N VAL A 53 1.22 -11.10 -9.24
CA VAL A 53 0.52 -11.59 -8.03
C VAL A 53 0.69 -10.56 -6.93
N CYS A 54 -0.43 -10.12 -6.33
CA CYS A 54 -0.40 -9.23 -5.18
C CYS A 54 0.10 -10.00 -3.96
N ARG A 55 1.18 -9.53 -3.36
CA ARG A 55 1.81 -10.20 -2.21
C ARG A 55 1.83 -9.36 -0.95
N ASN A 56 1.34 -8.13 -1.03
CA ASN A 56 1.48 -7.18 0.06
C ASN A 56 0.15 -6.52 0.41
N ILE A 57 0.01 -6.23 1.70
CA ILE A 57 -0.96 -5.27 2.20
C ILE A 57 -0.17 -3.99 2.40
N SER A 58 -0.67 -2.87 1.91
CA SER A 58 0.08 -1.62 1.94
C SER A 58 -0.69 -0.52 2.68
N TYR A 59 0.02 0.14 3.58
CA TYR A 59 -0.49 1.32 4.28
C TYR A 59 0.11 2.57 3.63
N ILE A 60 -0.76 3.50 3.22
CA ILE A 60 -0.33 4.76 2.63
C ILE A 60 -0.09 5.77 3.73
N GLU A 61 1.17 6.13 3.97
CA GLU A 61 1.48 7.22 4.91
C GLU A 61 1.18 8.57 4.28
N LYS A 62 1.56 8.73 3.02
CA LYS A 62 1.30 9.96 2.28
C LYS A 62 1.23 9.66 0.79
N GLY A 63 0.22 10.20 0.14
CA GLY A 63 0.11 10.09 -1.31
C GLY A 63 -1.28 9.77 -1.80
N LEU A 64 -1.35 9.35 -3.05
CA LEU A 64 -2.60 9.02 -3.71
C LEU A 64 -2.33 7.91 -4.71
N VAL A 65 -3.10 6.83 -4.59
CA VAL A 65 -3.02 5.70 -5.53
C VAL A 65 -4.38 5.39 -6.09
N ARG A 66 -4.42 4.78 -7.28
CA ARG A 66 -5.66 4.26 -7.84
C ARG A 66 -5.52 2.79 -8.16
N GLN A 67 -6.57 2.03 -7.92
CA GLN A 67 -6.74 0.68 -8.41
C GLN A 67 -7.65 0.74 -9.61
N PHE A 68 -7.25 0.15 -10.70
CA PHE A 68 -8.03 0.19 -11.93
C PHE A 68 -7.81 -1.07 -12.76
N TYR A 69 -8.70 -1.29 -13.72
CA TYR A 69 -8.58 -2.38 -14.68
C TYR A 69 -9.04 -1.91 -16.05
N PHE A 70 -8.72 -2.69 -17.05
CA PHE A 70 -9.16 -2.40 -18.42
C PHE A 70 -10.43 -3.19 -18.74
N LYS A 71 -11.42 -2.52 -19.31
CA LYS A 71 -12.63 -3.15 -19.80
C LYS A 71 -12.95 -2.56 -21.17
N ASN A 72 -12.98 -3.43 -22.20
CA ASN A 72 -13.22 -3.00 -23.57
C ASN A 72 -12.27 -1.88 -24.02
N GLY A 73 -11.00 -1.99 -23.63
CA GLY A 73 -9.97 -1.02 -23.99
C GLY A 73 -9.99 0.28 -23.20
N LYS A 74 -10.84 0.38 -22.19
CA LYS A 74 -10.93 1.59 -21.35
C LYS A 74 -10.50 1.30 -19.92
N GLU A 75 -9.87 2.28 -19.30
CA GLU A 75 -9.49 2.19 -17.89
C GLU A 75 -10.71 2.46 -17.02
N VAL A 76 -10.95 1.57 -16.07
CA VAL A 76 -12.03 1.72 -15.08
C VAL A 76 -11.40 1.78 -13.70
N THR A 77 -11.48 2.94 -13.06
CA THR A 77 -10.99 3.10 -11.69
C THR A 77 -11.98 2.48 -10.72
N GLU A 78 -11.52 1.52 -9.93
CA GLU A 78 -12.33 0.81 -8.95
C GLU A 78 -12.22 1.44 -7.57
N HIS A 79 -11.03 1.92 -7.20
CA HIS A 79 -10.78 2.44 -5.87
C HIS A 79 -9.65 3.45 -5.86
N LEU A 80 -9.76 4.43 -4.97
CA LEU A 80 -8.70 5.41 -4.70
C LEU A 80 -8.21 5.23 -3.28
N GLY A 81 -6.89 5.15 -3.11
CA GLY A 81 -6.26 5.11 -1.80
C GLY A 81 -5.63 6.46 -1.48
N VAL A 82 -5.91 6.97 -0.28
CA VAL A 82 -5.43 8.27 0.18
C VAL A 82 -4.59 8.11 1.44
N ASP A 83 -4.06 9.21 1.96
CA ASP A 83 -3.28 9.22 3.19
C ASP A 83 -3.97 8.42 4.29
N HIS A 84 -3.21 7.58 4.98
CA HIS A 84 -3.64 6.78 6.13
C HIS A 84 -4.63 5.67 5.79
N SER A 85 -4.81 5.33 4.53
CA SER A 85 -5.64 4.20 4.12
C SER A 85 -4.79 2.98 3.82
N ILE A 86 -5.45 1.82 3.82
CA ILE A 86 -4.82 0.54 3.46
C ILE A 86 -5.36 0.11 2.10
N PHE A 87 -4.48 -0.44 1.26
CA PHE A 87 -4.92 -1.03 0.02
C PHE A 87 -4.28 -2.41 -0.20
N MET A 88 -5.02 -3.26 -0.91
CA MET A 88 -4.57 -4.57 -1.35
C MET A 88 -5.48 -5.04 -2.48
N CYS A 89 -4.96 -5.90 -3.35
CA CYS A 89 -5.78 -6.57 -4.34
C CYS A 89 -6.20 -7.91 -3.75
N ILE A 90 -7.33 -7.90 -3.06
CA ILE A 90 -7.79 -9.01 -2.21
C ILE A 90 -7.82 -10.35 -2.95
N GLU A 91 -8.43 -10.38 -4.13
CA GLU A 91 -8.57 -11.63 -4.87
C GLU A 91 -7.22 -12.25 -5.23
N SER A 92 -6.32 -11.43 -5.76
CA SER A 92 -4.97 -11.89 -6.10
C SER A 92 -4.19 -12.33 -4.87
N LEU A 93 -4.30 -11.57 -3.78
CA LEU A 93 -3.57 -11.85 -2.54
C LEU A 93 -3.97 -13.18 -1.92
N PHE A 94 -5.27 -13.43 -1.78
CA PHE A 94 -5.75 -14.65 -1.12
C PHE A 94 -5.70 -15.89 -2.01
N LYS A 95 -5.91 -15.75 -3.31
CA LYS A 95 -5.86 -16.87 -4.23
C LYS A 95 -4.48 -17.14 -4.79
N GLU A 96 -3.54 -16.23 -4.54
CA GLU A 96 -2.18 -16.30 -5.12
C GLU A 96 -2.21 -16.40 -6.63
N GLU A 97 -3.14 -15.68 -7.26
CA GLU A 97 -3.33 -15.63 -8.70
C GLU A 97 -2.93 -14.29 -9.28
N PRO A 98 -2.54 -14.22 -10.56
CA PRO A 98 -2.24 -12.96 -11.22
C PRO A 98 -3.40 -11.98 -11.11
N SER A 99 -3.08 -10.74 -10.79
CA SER A 99 -4.09 -9.69 -10.65
C SER A 99 -4.56 -9.19 -12.01
N ARG A 100 -5.85 -8.94 -12.14
CA ARG A 100 -6.40 -8.19 -13.27
C ARG A 100 -6.42 -6.70 -12.96
N LEU A 101 -6.21 -6.34 -11.71
CA LEU A 101 -6.14 -4.96 -11.26
C LEU A 101 -4.72 -4.44 -11.38
N GLN A 102 -4.60 -3.15 -11.67
CA GLN A 102 -3.36 -2.41 -11.59
C GLN A 102 -3.46 -1.39 -10.48
N VAL A 103 -2.34 -1.05 -9.87
CA VAL A 103 -2.25 0.01 -8.86
C VAL A 103 -1.17 0.98 -9.29
N GLU A 104 -1.55 2.25 -9.37
CA GLU A 104 -0.66 3.32 -9.83
C GLU A 104 -0.62 4.47 -8.85
N ALA A 105 0.56 5.00 -8.59
CA ALA A 105 0.70 6.21 -7.80
C ALA A 105 0.36 7.42 -8.67
N LEU A 106 -0.60 8.22 -8.22
CA LEU A 106 -1.03 9.43 -8.94
C LEU A 106 -0.21 10.66 -8.57
N GLU A 107 0.55 10.57 -7.48
CA GLU A 107 1.48 11.58 -7.01
C GLU A 107 2.58 10.87 -6.24
N PRO A 108 3.67 11.54 -5.83
CA PRO A 108 4.69 10.90 -5.00
C PRO A 108 4.05 10.29 -3.77
N THR A 109 4.31 9.00 -3.53
CA THR A 109 3.60 8.22 -2.51
C THR A 109 4.59 7.43 -1.66
N LEU A 110 4.39 7.47 -0.36
CA LEU A 110 5.12 6.67 0.62
C LEU A 110 4.18 5.64 1.20
N VAL A 111 4.51 4.37 1.03
CA VAL A 111 3.74 3.27 1.62
C VAL A 111 4.62 2.46 2.58
N TYR A 112 3.96 1.80 3.52
CA TYR A 112 4.58 0.79 4.37
C TYR A 112 3.92 -0.53 4.02
N ALA A 113 4.71 -1.43 3.41
CA ALA A 113 4.21 -2.72 2.93
C ALA A 113 4.46 -3.82 3.96
N LEU A 114 3.48 -4.71 4.04
CA LEU A 114 3.54 -5.86 4.96
C LEU A 114 3.57 -7.15 4.17
#